data_7eca44a495d4f57284e3399b71e94955
#
_entry.id   7eca44a495d4f57284e3399b71e94955
#
_cell.length_a   1.000
_cell.length_b   1.000
_cell.length_c   1.000
_cell.angle_alpha   90.00
_cell.angle_beta   90.00
_cell.angle_gamma   90.00
#
_symmetry.space_group_name_H-M   'P 1'
#
loop_
_entity.id
_entity.type
_entity.pdbx_description
1 polymer ?
#
loop_
_entity_poly.entity_id
_entity_poly.type
_entity_poly.pdbx_seq_one_letter_code
_entity_poly.pdbx_strand_id
1 'polypeptide(L)'
;MKVLAAVAAGLAAHAFVNARLLRVPTETTATAQVSVLLPLRDEAARVEPCLRALLAQTGVDLELVVLDDGSTDGTGDLVRALVDGDPRVRVLRGRPLPAGWLGKPHACQQLVDAAAPTSEVLVFVDADVVLAPHAVAATVALLDAMQTDLLSPYPRQAAPGATVLVQPLLQWSWLTFLPLRLAERSRHASLSAANGQLMAVRRTAYDRAGGHAAVKGEVVEDVALLRALKRTGSTGGVCDGTALATTRMYDSWDELVDGYGKSLWTLPLPTLAVLALLYVVPPVAALRGSRAGLLGYAAGVAGRVVSARRTGGPVLASAAHPVSVALLCLLAGRSRLQHARGALSWKGRSL
;
A
#
# COMPACT_ATOMS: atom_id res chain seq x y z
N MET A 1 1.65 -21.21 -26.60
CA MET A 1 2.33 -19.88 -26.64
C MET A 1 1.48 -18.76 -27.22
N LYS A 2 0.77 -18.93 -28.37
CA LYS A 2 -0.04 -17.83 -28.96
C LYS A 2 -1.10 -17.29 -27.98
N VAL A 3 -1.79 -18.16 -27.24
CA VAL A 3 -2.80 -17.76 -26.25
C VAL A 3 -2.16 -16.95 -25.11
N LEU A 4 -1.02 -17.39 -24.57
CA LEU A 4 -0.31 -16.64 -23.51
C LEU A 4 0.13 -15.26 -23.99
N ALA A 5 0.63 -15.16 -25.21
CA ALA A 5 1.02 -13.86 -25.81
C ALA A 5 -0.19 -12.94 -25.98
N ALA A 6 -1.33 -13.46 -26.45
CA ALA A 6 -2.57 -12.70 -26.61
C ALA A 6 -3.11 -12.21 -25.27
N VAL A 7 -3.12 -13.07 -24.24
CA VAL A 7 -3.53 -12.70 -22.87
C VAL A 7 -2.60 -11.63 -22.30
N ALA A 8 -1.28 -11.80 -22.40
CA ALA A 8 -0.31 -10.82 -21.94
C ALA A 8 -0.48 -9.46 -22.64
N ALA A 9 -0.76 -9.47 -23.97
CA ALA A 9 -1.02 -8.25 -24.72
C ALA A 9 -2.34 -7.57 -24.28
N GLY A 10 -3.40 -8.33 -24.06
CA GLY A 10 -4.68 -7.83 -23.51
C GLY A 10 -4.49 -7.19 -22.13
N LEU A 11 -3.69 -7.83 -21.24
CA LEU A 11 -3.36 -7.29 -19.93
C LEU A 11 -2.49 -6.03 -20.01
N ALA A 12 -1.56 -5.95 -20.95
CA ALA A 12 -0.77 -4.73 -21.18
C ALA A 12 -1.66 -3.58 -21.69
N ALA A 13 -2.60 -3.86 -22.58
CA ALA A 13 -3.59 -2.89 -23.04
C ALA A 13 -4.50 -2.43 -21.89
N HIS A 14 -4.95 -3.35 -21.04
CA HIS A 14 -5.74 -3.04 -19.83
C HIS A 14 -4.94 -2.15 -18.86
N ALA A 15 -3.65 -2.46 -18.62
CA ALA A 15 -2.78 -1.62 -17.81
C ALA A 15 -2.64 -0.21 -18.38
N PHE A 16 -2.55 -0.07 -19.70
CA PHE A 16 -2.49 1.23 -20.38
C PHE A 16 -3.79 2.04 -20.20
N VAL A 17 -4.94 1.40 -20.33
CA VAL A 17 -6.24 2.04 -20.09
C VAL A 17 -6.36 2.48 -18.62
N ASN A 18 -6.04 1.59 -17.67
CA ASN A 18 -6.05 1.92 -16.25
C ASN A 18 -5.10 3.07 -15.90
N ALA A 19 -3.88 3.09 -16.47
CA ALA A 19 -2.93 4.18 -16.27
C ALA A 19 -3.46 5.55 -16.73
N ARG A 20 -4.32 5.58 -17.78
CA ARG A 20 -5.01 6.78 -18.24
C ARG A 20 -6.19 7.18 -17.37
N LEU A 21 -6.87 6.20 -16.79
CA LEU A 21 -8.06 6.40 -15.99
C LEU A 21 -7.77 6.61 -14.49
N LEU A 22 -6.56 6.29 -14.02
CA LEU A 22 -6.17 6.42 -12.62
C LEU A 22 -6.32 7.88 -12.17
N ARG A 23 -7.05 8.08 -11.09
CA ARG A 23 -7.29 9.40 -10.49
C ARG A 23 -6.00 9.99 -9.96
N VAL A 24 -5.87 11.30 -10.07
CA VAL A 24 -4.74 12.07 -9.54
C VAL A 24 -5.32 13.15 -8.62
N PRO A 25 -4.99 13.15 -7.33
CA PRO A 25 -5.31 14.28 -6.46
C PRO A 25 -4.56 15.53 -6.94
N THR A 26 -5.21 16.67 -6.89
CA THR A 26 -4.63 17.96 -7.25
C THR A 26 -4.54 18.85 -6.01
N GLU A 27 -3.58 19.76 -6.00
CA GLU A 27 -3.43 20.73 -4.93
C GLU A 27 -4.70 21.56 -4.77
N THR A 28 -5.24 21.54 -3.56
CA THR A 28 -6.47 22.25 -3.19
C THR A 28 -6.61 22.29 -1.67
N THR A 29 -7.65 22.93 -1.17
CA THR A 29 -8.03 22.91 0.24
C THR A 29 -9.16 21.92 0.50
N ALA A 30 -9.26 21.44 1.73
CA ALA A 30 -10.38 20.62 2.21
C ALA A 30 -10.99 21.27 3.45
N THR A 31 -12.32 21.20 3.56
CA THR A 31 -13.07 21.80 4.68
C THR A 31 -13.39 20.81 5.79
N ALA A 32 -13.27 19.52 5.53
CA ALA A 32 -13.52 18.48 6.51
C ALA A 32 -12.49 18.52 7.66
N GLN A 33 -12.93 18.24 8.88
CA GLN A 33 -12.02 17.99 9.99
C GLN A 33 -11.38 16.61 9.86
N VAL A 34 -10.06 16.56 10.01
CA VAL A 34 -9.26 15.37 9.74
C VAL A 34 -8.46 14.94 10.97
N SER A 35 -8.50 13.66 11.31
CA SER A 35 -7.48 13.06 12.19
C SER A 35 -6.44 12.31 11.35
N VAL A 36 -5.20 12.76 11.39
CA VAL A 36 -4.06 12.03 10.83
C VAL A 36 -3.53 11.07 11.90
N LEU A 37 -3.43 9.79 11.56
CA LEU A 37 -3.20 8.68 12.47
C LEU A 37 -1.89 7.97 12.11
N LEU A 38 -0.88 8.09 12.98
CA LEU A 38 0.48 7.58 12.75
C LEU A 38 0.82 6.49 13.76
N PRO A 39 0.72 5.20 13.41
CA PRO A 39 1.17 4.09 14.25
C PRO A 39 2.69 3.91 14.11
N LEU A 40 3.40 3.81 15.23
CA LEU A 40 4.85 3.66 15.28
C LEU A 40 5.25 2.43 16.10
N ARG A 41 6.25 1.70 15.60
CA ARG A 41 6.96 0.69 16.36
C ARG A 41 8.37 0.49 15.78
N ASP A 42 9.39 0.82 16.58
CA ASP A 42 10.80 0.73 16.19
C ASP A 42 11.07 1.41 14.83
N GLU A 43 10.82 2.74 14.78
CA GLU A 43 10.93 3.59 13.59
C GLU A 43 11.88 4.79 13.79
N ALA A 44 12.77 4.76 14.79
CA ALA A 44 13.65 5.91 15.09
C ALA A 44 14.48 6.36 13.86
N ALA A 45 14.88 5.41 13.01
CA ALA A 45 15.65 5.72 11.80
C ALA A 45 14.84 6.38 10.67
N ARG A 46 13.49 6.34 10.70
CA ARG A 46 12.64 6.73 9.55
C ARG A 46 11.56 7.76 9.91
N VAL A 47 11.19 7.89 11.18
CA VAL A 47 10.03 8.69 11.59
C VAL A 47 10.22 10.18 11.42
N GLU A 48 11.44 10.72 11.54
CA GLU A 48 11.67 12.17 11.52
C GLU A 48 11.22 12.83 10.21
N PRO A 49 11.63 12.39 9.01
CA PRO A 49 11.15 12.98 7.76
C PRO A 49 9.62 12.89 7.60
N CYS A 50 9.00 11.77 7.99
CA CYS A 50 7.55 11.59 7.98
C CYS A 50 6.88 12.62 8.89
N LEU A 51 7.31 12.71 10.14
CA LEU A 51 6.70 13.58 11.13
C LEU A 51 6.82 15.06 10.76
N ARG A 52 8.01 15.51 10.29
CA ARG A 52 8.19 16.87 9.77
C ARG A 52 7.26 17.18 8.59
N ALA A 53 7.06 16.22 7.69
CA ALA A 53 6.14 16.38 6.56
C ALA A 53 4.68 16.45 7.02
N LEU A 54 4.29 15.72 8.07
CA LEU A 54 2.96 15.78 8.66
C LEU A 54 2.71 17.12 9.38
N LEU A 55 3.69 17.65 10.12
CA LEU A 55 3.60 18.95 10.76
C LEU A 55 3.52 20.11 9.76
N ALA A 56 4.08 19.93 8.56
CA ALA A 56 4.07 20.90 7.47
C ALA A 56 2.81 20.83 6.59
N GLN A 57 1.81 20.01 6.91
CA GLN A 57 0.58 19.92 6.12
C GLN A 57 -0.21 21.23 6.17
N THR A 58 -0.75 21.62 5.02
CA THR A 58 -1.52 22.84 4.80
C THR A 58 -2.84 22.59 4.09
N GLY A 59 -3.74 23.57 4.10
CA GLY A 59 -4.99 23.53 3.33
C GLY A 59 -6.09 22.63 3.92
N VAL A 60 -5.92 22.17 5.18
CA VAL A 60 -6.90 21.34 5.89
C VAL A 60 -6.81 21.57 7.39
N ASP A 61 -7.93 21.54 8.08
CA ASP A 61 -7.99 21.51 9.55
C ASP A 61 -7.72 20.08 10.02
N LEU A 62 -6.57 19.86 10.69
CA LEU A 62 -6.17 18.54 11.13
C LEU A 62 -5.62 18.51 12.55
N GLU A 63 -5.88 17.40 13.24
CA GLU A 63 -5.09 16.91 14.36
C GLU A 63 -4.16 15.78 13.90
N LEU A 64 -3.03 15.62 14.58
CA LEU A 64 -2.11 14.50 14.41
C LEU A 64 -2.09 13.65 15.68
N VAL A 65 -2.53 12.41 15.58
CA VAL A 65 -2.46 11.44 16.68
C VAL A 65 -1.37 10.43 16.37
N VAL A 66 -0.34 10.41 17.19
CA VAL A 66 0.81 9.50 17.07
C VAL A 66 0.72 8.46 18.16
N LEU A 67 0.91 7.19 17.85
CA LEU A 67 0.92 6.11 18.84
C LEU A 67 2.22 5.32 18.75
N ASP A 68 3.01 5.35 19.82
CA ASP A 68 4.17 4.49 20.01
C ASP A 68 3.73 3.14 20.60
N ASP A 69 3.72 2.10 19.76
CA ASP A 69 3.30 0.74 20.11
C ASP A 69 4.42 -0.06 20.81
N GLY A 70 5.04 0.56 21.82
CA GLY A 70 6.07 -0.05 22.65
C GLY A 70 7.40 -0.22 21.94
N SER A 71 7.88 0.82 21.26
CA SER A 71 9.21 0.87 20.66
C SER A 71 10.31 0.74 21.70
N THR A 72 11.44 0.14 21.30
CA THR A 72 12.61 -0.09 22.14
C THR A 72 13.86 0.64 21.62
N ASP A 73 13.77 1.28 20.46
CA ASP A 73 14.87 1.93 19.72
C ASP A 73 14.96 3.45 19.96
N GLY A 74 14.16 4.01 20.87
CA GLY A 74 14.12 5.46 21.14
C GLY A 74 13.10 6.24 20.29
N THR A 75 12.29 5.57 19.45
CA THR A 75 11.26 6.23 18.61
C THR A 75 10.37 7.16 19.42
N GLY A 76 9.85 6.72 20.58
CA GLY A 76 8.91 7.50 21.38
C GLY A 76 9.51 8.79 21.93
N ASP A 77 10.79 8.80 22.34
CA ASP A 77 11.48 9.98 22.84
C ASP A 77 11.77 10.96 21.71
N LEU A 78 12.23 10.44 20.55
CA LEU A 78 12.47 11.25 19.36
C LEU A 78 11.19 11.96 18.90
N VAL A 79 10.06 11.25 18.85
CA VAL A 79 8.77 11.83 18.47
C VAL A 79 8.37 12.95 19.42
N ARG A 80 8.43 12.73 20.74
CA ARG A 80 8.09 13.76 21.72
C ARG A 80 8.95 15.02 21.56
N ALA A 81 10.24 14.85 21.31
CA ALA A 81 11.14 15.97 21.08
C ALA A 81 10.84 16.74 19.78
N LEU A 82 10.40 16.04 18.72
CA LEU A 82 10.10 16.66 17.43
C LEU A 82 8.79 17.44 17.41
N VAL A 83 7.80 17.05 18.23
CA VAL A 83 6.46 17.67 18.25
C VAL A 83 6.25 18.63 19.42
N ASP A 84 7.31 18.91 20.18
CA ASP A 84 7.22 19.71 21.40
C ASP A 84 6.53 21.05 21.13
N GLY A 85 5.45 21.31 21.88
CA GLY A 85 4.67 22.55 21.80
C GLY A 85 3.71 22.68 20.62
N ASP A 86 3.56 21.71 19.70
CA ASP A 86 2.54 21.79 18.65
C ASP A 86 1.16 21.35 19.19
N PRO A 87 0.17 22.27 19.32
CA PRO A 87 -1.11 21.98 19.92
C PRO A 87 -1.98 21.00 19.10
N ARG A 88 -1.64 20.78 17.83
CA ARG A 88 -2.34 19.85 16.95
C ARG A 88 -1.96 18.40 17.23
N VAL A 89 -0.87 18.15 17.98
CA VAL A 89 -0.27 16.82 18.09
C VAL A 89 -0.55 16.20 19.45
N ARG A 90 -1.00 14.94 19.42
CA ARG A 90 -1.10 14.10 20.62
C ARG A 90 -0.26 12.84 20.44
N VAL A 91 0.65 12.59 21.38
CA VAL A 91 1.50 11.40 21.39
C VAL A 91 1.00 10.43 22.45
N LEU A 92 0.67 9.23 22.04
CA LEU A 92 0.12 8.17 22.88
C LEU A 92 1.12 7.03 23.03
N ARG A 93 1.03 6.35 24.16
CA ARG A 93 1.68 5.04 24.37
C ARG A 93 0.68 3.93 24.11
N GLY A 94 1.06 2.96 23.28
CA GLY A 94 0.22 1.81 22.96
C GLY A 94 -0.05 0.93 24.18
N ARG A 95 -1.26 0.41 24.25
CA ARG A 95 -1.67 -0.60 25.24
C ARG A 95 -1.11 -1.97 24.87
N PRO A 96 -0.95 -2.90 25.84
CA PRO A 96 -0.54 -4.27 25.55
C PRO A 96 -1.40 -4.91 24.46
N LEU A 97 -0.77 -5.70 23.58
CA LEU A 97 -1.44 -6.36 22.47
C LEU A 97 -2.39 -7.45 22.98
N PRO A 98 -3.71 -7.37 22.74
CA PRO A 98 -4.64 -8.41 23.15
C PRO A 98 -4.52 -9.68 22.31
N ALA A 99 -4.94 -10.81 22.86
CA ALA A 99 -4.98 -12.06 22.13
C ALA A 99 -5.84 -11.96 20.86
N GLY A 100 -5.34 -12.51 19.76
CA GLY A 100 -6.00 -12.53 18.45
C GLY A 100 -5.91 -11.21 17.67
N TRP A 101 -5.14 -10.23 18.14
CA TRP A 101 -4.82 -9.03 17.40
C TRP A 101 -3.39 -9.07 16.83
N LEU A 102 -3.22 -8.54 15.64
CA LEU A 102 -1.91 -8.15 15.12
C LEU A 102 -1.57 -6.72 15.55
N GLY A 103 -0.25 -6.42 15.63
CA GLY A 103 0.23 -5.15 16.17
C GLY A 103 -0.31 -3.92 15.43
N LYS A 104 -0.19 -3.87 14.10
CA LYS A 104 -0.61 -2.70 13.31
C LYS A 104 -2.12 -2.46 13.37
N PRO A 105 -3.01 -3.45 13.16
CA PRO A 105 -4.45 -3.25 13.37
C PRO A 105 -4.80 -2.75 14.78
N HIS A 106 -4.14 -3.27 15.82
CA HIS A 106 -4.37 -2.83 17.19
C HIS A 106 -3.92 -1.39 17.43
N ALA A 107 -2.77 -1.00 16.90
CA ALA A 107 -2.29 0.38 16.98
C ALA A 107 -3.23 1.34 16.23
N CYS A 108 -3.66 0.99 15.02
CA CYS A 108 -4.61 1.78 14.24
C CYS A 108 -5.96 1.93 14.96
N GLN A 109 -6.48 0.86 15.59
CA GLN A 109 -7.73 0.97 16.37
C GLN A 109 -7.58 1.93 17.55
N GLN A 110 -6.49 1.85 18.31
CA GLN A 110 -6.24 2.76 19.43
C GLN A 110 -6.12 4.22 18.99
N LEU A 111 -5.52 4.46 17.81
CA LEU A 111 -5.44 5.80 17.22
C LEU A 111 -6.84 6.35 16.91
N VAL A 112 -7.71 5.54 16.32
CA VAL A 112 -9.10 5.95 16.04
C VAL A 112 -9.89 6.18 17.32
N ASP A 113 -9.74 5.32 18.32
CA ASP A 113 -10.39 5.49 19.65
C ASP A 113 -9.98 6.81 20.32
N ALA A 114 -8.76 7.28 20.04
CA ALA A 114 -8.25 8.54 20.58
C ALA A 114 -8.51 9.75 19.66
N ALA A 115 -8.84 9.55 18.41
CA ALA A 115 -9.10 10.63 17.46
C ALA A 115 -10.30 11.50 17.87
N ALA A 116 -10.25 12.79 17.54
CA ALA A 116 -11.35 13.71 17.87
C ALA A 116 -12.68 13.18 17.33
N PRO A 117 -13.74 13.13 18.13
CA PRO A 117 -15.03 12.59 17.69
C PRO A 117 -15.67 13.42 16.56
N THR A 118 -15.24 14.67 16.40
CA THR A 118 -15.69 15.59 15.34
C THR A 118 -14.97 15.36 14.01
N SER A 119 -13.90 14.57 13.97
CA SER A 119 -13.18 14.29 12.72
C SER A 119 -14.05 13.47 11.76
N GLU A 120 -14.26 14.03 10.59
CA GLU A 120 -15.07 13.43 9.52
C GLU A 120 -14.28 12.41 8.70
N VAL A 121 -12.97 12.63 8.58
CA VAL A 121 -12.05 11.79 7.82
C VAL A 121 -10.88 11.34 8.68
N LEU A 122 -10.59 10.05 8.64
CA LEU A 122 -9.43 9.42 9.27
C LEU A 122 -8.38 9.18 8.20
N VAL A 123 -7.15 9.66 8.40
CA VAL A 123 -6.04 9.49 7.46
C VAL A 123 -4.93 8.69 8.13
N PHE A 124 -4.77 7.44 7.73
CA PHE A 124 -3.68 6.58 8.20
C PHE A 124 -2.43 6.82 7.36
N VAL A 125 -1.29 6.97 8.02
CA VAL A 125 0.02 7.19 7.37
C VAL A 125 1.05 6.28 8.02
N ASP A 126 1.85 5.56 7.20
CA ASP A 126 2.97 4.76 7.71
C ASP A 126 4.21 5.65 7.94
N ALA A 127 5.09 5.25 8.86
CA ALA A 127 6.25 6.03 9.31
C ALA A 127 7.34 6.24 8.24
N ASP A 128 7.32 5.45 7.17
CA ASP A 128 8.25 5.52 6.04
C ASP A 128 7.76 6.42 4.89
N VAL A 129 6.64 7.14 5.10
CA VAL A 129 6.00 7.99 4.09
C VAL A 129 6.32 9.46 4.35
N VAL A 130 6.85 10.14 3.34
CA VAL A 130 7.09 11.57 3.35
C VAL A 130 6.08 12.26 2.44
N LEU A 131 5.20 13.07 3.01
CA LEU A 131 4.10 13.75 2.33
C LEU A 131 4.53 15.11 1.75
N ALA A 132 3.95 15.49 0.61
CA ALA A 132 3.97 16.87 0.14
C ALA A 132 3.07 17.76 1.05
N PRO A 133 3.32 19.07 1.15
CA PRO A 133 2.60 19.94 2.10
C PRO A 133 1.07 19.97 1.92
N HIS A 134 0.55 19.70 0.75
CA HIS A 134 -0.88 19.68 0.43
C HIS A 134 -1.49 18.26 0.35
N ALA A 135 -0.73 17.23 0.71
CA ALA A 135 -1.10 15.84 0.42
C ALA A 135 -2.40 15.42 1.12
N VAL A 136 -2.57 15.77 2.39
CA VAL A 136 -3.79 15.43 3.15
C VAL A 136 -4.99 16.16 2.56
N ALA A 137 -4.89 17.46 2.33
CA ALA A 137 -5.97 18.27 1.74
C ALA A 137 -6.39 17.73 0.36
N ALA A 138 -5.42 17.49 -0.52
CA ALA A 138 -5.69 16.96 -1.86
C ALA A 138 -6.34 15.56 -1.84
N THR A 139 -5.93 14.71 -0.89
CA THR A 139 -6.51 13.37 -0.72
C THR A 139 -7.97 13.46 -0.26
N VAL A 140 -8.27 14.29 0.72
CA VAL A 140 -9.61 14.48 1.26
C VAL A 140 -10.52 15.12 0.22
N ALA A 141 -10.06 16.16 -0.47
CA ALA A 141 -10.84 16.79 -1.54
C ALA A 141 -11.16 15.81 -2.68
N LEU A 142 -10.22 14.93 -3.06
CA LEU A 142 -10.51 13.91 -4.06
C LEU A 142 -11.50 12.85 -3.53
N LEU A 143 -11.40 12.46 -2.27
CA LEU A 143 -12.35 11.55 -1.60
C LEU A 143 -13.77 12.13 -1.70
N ASP A 144 -13.92 13.43 -1.45
CA ASP A 144 -15.20 14.14 -1.54
C ASP A 144 -15.70 14.25 -2.98
N ALA A 145 -14.84 14.67 -3.91
CA ALA A 145 -15.20 14.80 -5.32
C ALA A 145 -15.62 13.47 -5.96
N MET A 146 -15.04 12.36 -5.51
CA MET A 146 -15.40 11.02 -5.96
C MET A 146 -16.66 10.47 -5.26
N GLN A 147 -17.10 11.09 -4.18
CA GLN A 147 -18.17 10.59 -3.30
C GLN A 147 -17.93 9.12 -2.89
N THR A 148 -16.71 8.82 -2.51
CA THR A 148 -16.27 7.48 -2.08
C THR A 148 -15.95 7.48 -0.59
N ASP A 149 -15.92 6.30 0.03
CA ASP A 149 -15.74 6.15 1.47
C ASP A 149 -14.27 5.93 1.86
N LEU A 150 -13.48 5.36 0.96
CA LEU A 150 -12.04 5.16 1.16
C LEU A 150 -11.26 5.54 -0.11
N LEU A 151 -10.16 6.25 0.07
CA LEU A 151 -9.19 6.55 -0.97
C LEU A 151 -7.78 6.26 -0.47
N SER A 152 -7.01 5.51 -1.25
CA SER A 152 -5.63 5.15 -0.94
C SER A 152 -4.71 5.69 -2.04
N PRO A 153 -4.16 6.92 -1.89
CA PRO A 153 -3.15 7.44 -2.78
C PRO A 153 -1.87 6.60 -2.68
N TYR A 154 -1.41 6.11 -3.81
CA TYR A 154 -0.22 5.28 -3.85
C TYR A 154 1.06 6.13 -3.92
N PRO A 155 1.96 6.09 -2.91
CA PRO A 155 3.19 6.89 -2.91
C PRO A 155 4.16 6.46 -4.02
N ARG A 156 5.02 7.40 -4.43
CA ARG A 156 6.20 7.06 -5.22
C ARG A 156 7.11 6.14 -4.41
N GLN A 157 7.47 5.00 -4.96
CA GLN A 157 8.35 4.04 -4.31
C GLN A 157 9.81 4.36 -4.63
N ALA A 158 10.61 4.76 -3.63
CA ALA A 158 12.05 4.82 -3.73
C ALA A 158 12.60 3.42 -3.43
N ALA A 159 12.91 2.66 -4.48
CA ALA A 159 13.39 1.28 -4.39
C ALA A 159 14.88 1.21 -4.74
N PRO A 160 15.81 1.12 -3.77
CA PRO A 160 17.24 1.08 -4.04
C PRO A 160 17.70 -0.31 -4.52
N GLY A 161 18.75 -0.35 -5.33
CA GLY A 161 19.42 -1.59 -5.74
C GLY A 161 18.48 -2.64 -6.34
N ALA A 162 18.59 -3.89 -5.89
CA ALA A 162 17.81 -5.02 -6.40
C ALA A 162 16.32 -4.98 -5.98
N THR A 163 15.94 -4.19 -4.97
CA THR A 163 14.54 -4.07 -4.53
C THR A 163 13.64 -3.55 -5.64
N VAL A 164 14.20 -2.79 -6.61
CA VAL A 164 13.53 -2.30 -7.82
C VAL A 164 12.90 -3.40 -8.68
N LEU A 165 13.41 -4.61 -8.58
CA LEU A 165 12.86 -5.73 -9.35
C LEU A 165 11.49 -6.17 -8.82
N VAL A 166 11.28 -6.16 -7.50
CA VAL A 166 10.09 -6.75 -6.86
C VAL A 166 9.12 -5.72 -6.35
N GLN A 167 9.60 -4.68 -5.66
CA GLN A 167 8.76 -3.70 -4.98
C GLN A 167 7.72 -3.03 -5.90
N PRO A 168 8.04 -2.58 -7.13
CA PRO A 168 7.06 -2.00 -8.03
C PRO A 168 6.07 -3.00 -8.67
N LEU A 169 6.14 -4.30 -8.35
CA LEU A 169 5.16 -5.29 -8.83
C LEU A 169 3.77 -5.07 -8.22
N LEU A 170 3.68 -4.46 -7.05
CA LEU A 170 2.40 -4.18 -6.42
C LEU A 170 1.56 -3.21 -7.26
N GLN A 171 2.13 -2.07 -7.65
CA GLN A 171 1.47 -1.07 -8.51
C GLN A 171 1.14 -1.65 -9.89
N TRP A 172 2.11 -2.37 -10.46
CA TRP A 172 1.92 -3.05 -11.73
C TRP A 172 0.75 -4.04 -11.66
N SER A 173 0.59 -4.78 -10.56
CA SER A 173 -0.50 -5.75 -10.40
C SER A 173 -1.88 -5.10 -10.44
N TRP A 174 -2.05 -3.97 -9.75
CA TRP A 174 -3.33 -3.25 -9.76
C TRP A 174 -3.67 -2.71 -11.14
N LEU A 175 -2.70 -2.04 -11.80
CA LEU A 175 -2.89 -1.53 -13.15
C LEU A 175 -3.19 -2.64 -14.15
N THR A 176 -2.61 -3.83 -13.96
CA THR A 176 -2.71 -4.94 -14.90
C THR A 176 -3.96 -5.79 -14.71
N PHE A 177 -4.35 -6.09 -13.46
CA PHE A 177 -5.37 -7.10 -13.19
C PHE A 177 -6.69 -6.53 -12.64
N LEU A 178 -6.70 -5.32 -12.10
CA LEU A 178 -7.91 -4.74 -11.52
C LEU A 178 -8.54 -3.71 -12.46
N PRO A 179 -9.83 -3.82 -12.81
CA PRO A 179 -10.52 -2.77 -13.57
C PRO A 179 -10.78 -1.58 -12.65
N LEU A 180 -9.83 -0.65 -12.54
CA LEU A 180 -9.78 0.37 -11.48
C LEU A 180 -11.05 1.24 -11.41
N ARG A 181 -11.60 1.65 -12.57
CA ARG A 181 -12.84 2.46 -12.60
C ARG A 181 -14.08 1.71 -12.10
N LEU A 182 -14.14 0.41 -12.36
CA LEU A 182 -15.18 -0.44 -11.81
C LEU A 182 -14.92 -0.69 -10.32
N ALA A 183 -13.67 -0.96 -9.96
CA ALA A 183 -13.26 -1.23 -8.59
C ALA A 183 -13.57 -0.08 -7.63
N GLU A 184 -13.30 1.18 -8.03
CA GLU A 184 -13.55 2.36 -7.19
C GLU A 184 -15.03 2.55 -6.83
N ARG A 185 -15.95 2.14 -7.71
CA ARG A 185 -17.41 2.30 -7.56
C ARG A 185 -18.13 1.06 -7.09
N SER A 186 -17.46 -0.09 -7.16
CA SER A 186 -18.05 -1.38 -6.83
C SER A 186 -18.06 -1.63 -5.32
N ARG A 187 -19.15 -2.22 -4.84
CA ARG A 187 -19.28 -2.78 -3.48
C ARG A 187 -18.76 -4.22 -3.38
N HIS A 188 -18.29 -4.80 -4.48
CA HIS A 188 -17.73 -6.15 -4.48
C HIS A 188 -16.37 -6.20 -3.79
N ALA A 189 -16.26 -6.97 -2.72
CA ALA A 189 -15.04 -7.12 -1.94
C ALA A 189 -13.85 -7.71 -2.73
N SER A 190 -14.11 -8.49 -3.80
CA SER A 190 -13.05 -9.00 -4.68
C SER A 190 -12.38 -7.92 -5.52
N LEU A 191 -13.04 -6.78 -5.73
CA LEU A 191 -12.50 -5.62 -6.44
C LEU A 191 -11.90 -4.61 -5.45
N SER A 192 -11.04 -5.08 -4.55
CA SER A 192 -10.38 -4.23 -3.56
C SER A 192 -8.89 -4.16 -3.81
N ALA A 193 -8.38 -2.92 -3.90
CA ALA A 193 -6.97 -2.59 -3.80
C ALA A 193 -6.83 -1.38 -2.89
N ALA A 194 -5.95 -1.48 -1.93
CA ALA A 194 -5.56 -0.40 -1.02
C ALA A 194 -4.08 -0.55 -0.68
N ASN A 195 -3.49 0.52 -0.18
CA ASN A 195 -2.13 0.55 0.36
C ASN A 195 -2.15 1.34 1.66
N GLY A 196 -1.80 0.69 2.76
CA GLY A 196 -1.80 1.26 4.11
C GLY A 196 -0.81 2.42 4.32
N GLN A 197 0.09 2.68 3.36
CA GLN A 197 1.07 3.75 3.46
C GLN A 197 0.45 5.15 3.52
N LEU A 198 -0.63 5.36 2.77
CA LEU A 198 -1.46 6.56 2.85
C LEU A 198 -2.91 6.16 2.51
N MET A 199 -3.81 6.31 3.47
CA MET A 199 -5.19 5.88 3.32
C MET A 199 -6.14 6.82 4.06
N ALA A 200 -7.04 7.46 3.33
CA ALA A 200 -8.11 8.29 3.88
C ALA A 200 -9.42 7.52 3.87
N VAL A 201 -10.16 7.54 4.97
CA VAL A 201 -11.46 6.87 5.10
C VAL A 201 -12.46 7.76 5.84
N ARG A 202 -13.69 7.82 5.38
CA ARG A 202 -14.77 8.50 6.10
C ARG A 202 -15.04 7.78 7.43
N ARG A 203 -15.07 8.54 8.53
CA ARG A 203 -15.29 7.97 9.86
C ARG A 203 -16.58 7.15 9.92
N THR A 204 -17.67 7.67 9.40
CA THR A 204 -18.97 6.96 9.40
C THR A 204 -18.93 5.61 8.68
N ALA A 205 -18.17 5.52 7.59
CA ALA A 205 -17.98 4.26 6.87
C ALA A 205 -17.06 3.30 7.64
N TYR A 206 -15.99 3.83 8.23
CA TYR A 206 -15.09 3.06 9.08
C TYR A 206 -15.82 2.44 10.26
N ASP A 207 -16.62 3.22 10.99
CA ASP A 207 -17.39 2.76 12.15
C ASP A 207 -18.44 1.71 11.74
N ARG A 208 -19.15 1.94 10.64
CA ARG A 208 -20.14 0.98 10.08
C ARG A 208 -19.50 -0.35 9.72
N ALA A 209 -18.25 -0.36 9.26
CA ALA A 209 -17.54 -1.58 8.90
C ALA A 209 -16.91 -2.30 10.09
N GLY A 210 -16.95 -1.72 11.29
CA GLY A 210 -16.34 -2.24 12.51
C GLY A 210 -14.83 -1.94 12.61
N GLY A 211 -14.31 -1.04 11.79
CA GLY A 211 -12.96 -0.53 11.84
C GLY A 211 -11.87 -1.61 11.76
N HIS A 212 -10.72 -1.33 12.39
CA HIS A 212 -9.63 -2.29 12.46
C HIS A 212 -9.94 -3.51 13.35
N ALA A 213 -10.95 -3.41 14.23
CA ALA A 213 -11.41 -4.55 15.02
C ALA A 213 -12.00 -5.66 14.13
N ALA A 214 -12.67 -5.32 13.03
CA ALA A 214 -13.19 -6.28 12.06
C ALA A 214 -12.09 -7.04 11.28
N VAL A 215 -10.85 -6.52 11.29
CA VAL A 215 -9.70 -7.07 10.55
C VAL A 215 -8.48 -7.32 11.44
N LYS A 216 -8.70 -7.49 12.75
CA LYS A 216 -7.67 -7.56 13.79
C LYS A 216 -6.57 -8.59 13.57
N GLY A 217 -6.88 -9.70 12.89
CA GLY A 217 -5.97 -10.81 12.60
C GLY A 217 -5.43 -10.82 11.16
N GLU A 218 -5.69 -9.76 10.39
CA GLU A 218 -5.27 -9.70 8.98
C GLU A 218 -3.88 -9.07 8.85
N VAL A 219 -2.98 -9.76 8.14
CA VAL A 219 -1.61 -9.28 7.89
C VAL A 219 -1.59 -8.17 6.82
N VAL A 220 -2.57 -8.19 5.91
CA VAL A 220 -2.77 -7.17 4.85
C VAL A 220 -4.04 -6.42 5.23
N GLU A 221 -3.94 -5.66 6.32
CA GLU A 221 -5.07 -5.02 6.99
C GLU A 221 -5.75 -3.94 6.14
N ASP A 222 -5.00 -3.26 5.29
CA ASP A 222 -5.47 -2.21 4.38
C ASP A 222 -6.48 -2.74 3.34
N VAL A 223 -6.12 -3.81 2.65
CA VAL A 223 -7.02 -4.48 1.70
C VAL A 223 -8.18 -5.14 2.44
N ALA A 224 -7.93 -5.72 3.62
CA ALA A 224 -8.98 -6.35 4.43
C ALA A 224 -9.99 -5.30 4.93
N LEU A 225 -9.52 -4.11 5.35
CA LEU A 225 -10.38 -3.00 5.76
C LEU A 225 -11.25 -2.51 4.60
N LEU A 226 -10.69 -2.31 3.41
CA LEU A 226 -11.48 -1.93 2.24
C LEU A 226 -12.52 -3.02 1.89
N ARG A 227 -12.18 -4.30 2.03
CA ARG A 227 -13.15 -5.40 1.85
C ARG A 227 -14.27 -5.38 2.89
N ALA A 228 -13.96 -5.07 4.14
CA ALA A 228 -14.96 -4.90 5.20
C ALA A 228 -15.89 -3.71 4.90
N LEU A 229 -15.33 -2.58 4.51
CA LEU A 229 -16.07 -1.40 4.06
C LEU A 229 -17.03 -1.74 2.90
N LYS A 230 -16.55 -2.42 1.87
CA LYS A 230 -17.38 -2.81 0.71
C LYS A 230 -18.53 -3.76 1.08
N ARG A 231 -18.30 -4.68 2.03
CA ARG A 231 -19.37 -5.58 2.52
C ARG A 231 -20.49 -4.82 3.24
N THR A 232 -20.21 -3.65 3.80
CA THR A 232 -21.20 -2.76 4.44
C THR A 232 -21.76 -1.69 3.51
N GLY A 233 -21.53 -1.83 2.20
CA GLY A 233 -22.10 -0.98 1.16
C GLY A 233 -21.24 0.21 0.73
N SER A 234 -20.03 0.34 1.29
CA SER A 234 -19.10 1.41 0.96
C SER A 234 -18.38 1.18 -0.39
N THR A 235 -17.77 2.25 -0.90
CA THR A 235 -16.97 2.25 -2.12
C THR A 235 -15.58 2.81 -1.85
N GLY A 236 -14.64 2.53 -2.76
CA GLY A 236 -13.28 3.04 -2.60
C GLY A 236 -12.23 2.24 -3.37
N GLY A 237 -11.01 2.72 -3.32
CA GLY A 237 -9.88 2.10 -4.01
C GLY A 237 -8.62 2.96 -4.01
N VAL A 238 -7.71 2.63 -4.91
CA VAL A 238 -6.43 3.31 -5.06
C VAL A 238 -6.52 4.49 -6.03
N CYS A 239 -5.67 5.49 -5.81
CA CYS A 239 -5.41 6.56 -6.77
C CYS A 239 -3.90 6.85 -6.85
N ASP A 240 -3.50 7.69 -7.78
CA ASP A 240 -2.10 8.09 -7.93
C ASP A 240 -1.70 9.10 -6.86
N GLY A 241 -0.85 8.67 -5.95
CA GLY A 241 -0.26 9.51 -4.91
C GLY A 241 1.20 9.88 -5.18
N THR A 242 1.74 9.64 -6.37
CA THR A 242 3.17 9.81 -6.66
C THR A 242 3.67 11.26 -6.58
N ALA A 243 2.77 12.24 -6.73
CA ALA A 243 3.05 13.65 -6.50
C ALA A 243 2.80 14.09 -5.04
N LEU A 244 2.02 13.30 -4.29
CA LEU A 244 1.63 13.61 -2.91
C LEU A 244 2.57 13.02 -1.87
N ALA A 245 3.20 11.89 -2.19
CA ALA A 245 3.97 11.15 -1.21
C ALA A 245 5.11 10.35 -1.85
N THR A 246 6.18 10.22 -1.09
CA THR A 246 7.31 9.32 -1.41
C THR A 246 7.53 8.39 -0.23
N THR A 247 7.82 7.13 -0.50
CA THR A 247 8.17 6.15 0.53
C THR A 247 9.45 5.42 0.17
N ARG A 248 10.26 5.11 1.18
CA ARG A 248 11.39 4.21 1.11
C ARG A 248 11.17 3.06 2.09
N MET A 249 10.39 2.08 1.62
CA MET A 249 9.93 0.98 2.45
C MET A 249 11.08 0.07 2.92
N TYR A 250 12.08 -0.17 2.06
CA TYR A 250 13.22 -1.04 2.33
C TYR A 250 14.51 -0.38 1.84
N ASP A 251 15.55 -0.44 2.67
CA ASP A 251 16.89 0.09 2.37
C ASP A 251 17.78 -0.94 1.70
N SER A 252 17.46 -2.23 1.84
CA SER A 252 18.23 -3.35 1.32
C SER A 252 17.35 -4.47 0.77
N TRP A 253 18.00 -5.40 0.06
CA TRP A 253 17.36 -6.64 -0.39
C TRP A 253 16.93 -7.53 0.79
N ASP A 254 17.73 -7.62 1.83
CA ASP A 254 17.44 -8.46 2.99
C ASP A 254 16.23 -7.94 3.76
N GLU A 255 16.13 -6.63 3.95
CA GLU A 255 14.93 -6.01 4.53
C GLU A 255 13.66 -6.26 3.68
N LEU A 256 13.77 -6.21 2.35
CA LEU A 256 12.65 -6.54 1.46
C LEU A 256 12.24 -7.99 1.63
N VAL A 257 13.20 -8.91 1.67
CA VAL A 257 12.94 -10.35 1.84
C VAL A 257 12.22 -10.63 3.15
N ASP A 258 12.62 -9.97 4.23
CA ASP A 258 11.99 -10.12 5.55
C ASP A 258 10.61 -9.45 5.59
N GLY A 259 10.50 -8.23 5.05
CA GLY A 259 9.24 -7.50 4.99
C GLY A 259 8.19 -8.18 4.11
N TYR A 260 8.58 -8.73 2.97
CA TYR A 260 7.68 -9.50 2.10
C TYR A 260 7.37 -10.88 2.67
N GLY A 261 8.32 -11.45 3.43
CA GLY A 261 8.13 -12.72 4.14
C GLY A 261 6.87 -12.74 4.99
N LYS A 262 6.55 -11.62 5.65
CA LYS A 262 5.39 -11.51 6.54
C LYS A 262 4.03 -11.73 5.86
N SER A 263 3.89 -11.41 4.56
CA SER A 263 2.57 -11.32 3.91
C SER A 263 2.43 -12.13 2.61
N LEU A 264 3.52 -12.46 1.90
CA LEU A 264 3.41 -13.13 0.58
C LEU A 264 2.79 -14.54 0.64
N TRP A 265 2.78 -15.20 1.79
CA TRP A 265 2.10 -16.48 1.97
C TRP A 265 0.57 -16.38 1.74
N THR A 266 0.01 -15.18 1.88
CA THR A 266 -1.43 -14.93 1.63
C THR A 266 -1.80 -14.97 0.14
N LEU A 267 -0.82 -14.83 -0.79
CA LEU A 267 -1.09 -14.90 -2.23
C LEU A 267 -1.53 -16.33 -2.61
N PRO A 268 -2.66 -16.52 -3.30
CA PRO A 268 -3.11 -17.85 -3.70
C PRO A 268 -2.11 -18.54 -4.65
N LEU A 269 -1.87 -19.84 -4.46
CA LEU A 269 -1.01 -20.62 -5.36
C LEU A 269 -1.43 -20.56 -6.84
N PRO A 270 -2.74 -20.62 -7.18
CA PRO A 270 -3.16 -20.44 -8.57
C PRO A 270 -2.74 -19.11 -9.16
N THR A 271 -2.74 -18.02 -8.35
CA THR A 271 -2.27 -16.70 -8.80
C THR A 271 -0.78 -16.73 -9.16
N LEU A 272 0.06 -17.35 -8.32
CA LEU A 272 1.50 -17.47 -8.57
C LEU A 272 1.74 -18.32 -9.84
N ALA A 273 1.01 -19.41 -10.02
CA ALA A 273 1.10 -20.26 -11.20
C ALA A 273 0.71 -19.50 -12.49
N VAL A 274 -0.37 -18.72 -12.46
CA VAL A 274 -0.78 -17.87 -13.58
C VAL A 274 0.26 -16.81 -13.90
N LEU A 275 0.83 -16.14 -12.90
CA LEU A 275 1.89 -15.16 -13.09
C LEU A 275 3.13 -15.78 -13.73
N ALA A 276 3.59 -16.94 -13.24
CA ALA A 276 4.72 -17.66 -13.81
C ALA A 276 4.43 -18.09 -15.26
N LEU A 277 3.25 -18.60 -15.54
CA LEU A 277 2.84 -19.03 -16.87
C LEU A 277 2.81 -17.87 -17.86
N LEU A 278 2.29 -16.71 -17.46
CA LEU A 278 2.15 -15.54 -18.34
C LEU A 278 3.46 -14.77 -18.55
N TYR A 279 4.36 -14.73 -17.57
CA TYR A 279 5.50 -13.81 -17.60
C TYR A 279 6.87 -14.49 -17.51
N VAL A 280 6.96 -15.75 -17.05
CA VAL A 280 8.24 -16.50 -17.02
C VAL A 280 8.34 -17.47 -18.19
N VAL A 281 7.26 -18.17 -18.54
CA VAL A 281 7.28 -19.17 -19.66
C VAL A 281 7.52 -18.52 -21.04
N PRO A 282 6.91 -17.38 -21.43
CA PRO A 282 7.12 -16.79 -22.75
C PRO A 282 8.58 -16.42 -23.06
N PRO A 283 9.36 -15.74 -22.17
CA PRO A 283 10.76 -15.47 -22.48
C PRO A 283 11.61 -16.73 -22.61
N VAL A 284 11.36 -17.77 -21.81
CA VAL A 284 12.04 -19.08 -21.95
C VAL A 284 11.74 -19.70 -23.33
N ALA A 285 10.49 -19.62 -23.79
CA ALA A 285 10.14 -20.07 -25.13
C ALA A 285 10.77 -19.21 -26.24
N ALA A 286 10.91 -17.88 -26.01
CA ALA A 286 11.57 -16.98 -26.95
C ALA A 286 13.06 -17.34 -27.14
N LEU A 287 13.77 -17.69 -26.08
CA LEU A 287 15.17 -18.17 -26.12
C LEU A 287 15.30 -19.47 -26.95
N ARG A 288 14.23 -20.22 -27.09
CA ARG A 288 14.14 -21.43 -27.92
C ARG A 288 13.61 -21.15 -29.35
N GLY A 289 13.60 -19.88 -29.78
CA GLY A 289 13.17 -19.49 -31.12
C GLY A 289 11.67 -19.26 -31.32
N SER A 290 10.85 -19.29 -30.27
CA SER A 290 9.39 -19.07 -30.38
C SER A 290 9.07 -17.59 -30.60
N ARG A 291 8.56 -17.22 -31.80
CA ARG A 291 8.05 -15.87 -32.07
C ARG A 291 6.90 -15.47 -31.13
N ALA A 292 6.00 -16.40 -30.83
CA ALA A 292 4.92 -16.15 -29.88
C ALA A 292 5.44 -15.95 -28.44
N GLY A 293 6.53 -16.63 -28.07
CA GLY A 293 7.23 -16.39 -26.81
C GLY A 293 7.81 -14.98 -26.75
N LEU A 294 8.44 -14.52 -27.82
CA LEU A 294 8.97 -13.15 -27.90
C LEU A 294 7.87 -12.09 -27.79
N LEU A 295 6.73 -12.29 -28.45
CA LEU A 295 5.58 -11.39 -28.34
C LEU A 295 5.01 -11.37 -26.92
N GLY A 296 4.91 -12.50 -26.24
CA GLY A 296 4.45 -12.58 -24.85
C GLY A 296 5.40 -11.86 -23.88
N TYR A 297 6.71 -12.03 -24.06
CA TYR A 297 7.72 -11.28 -23.30
C TYR A 297 7.59 -9.77 -23.54
N ALA A 298 7.54 -9.35 -24.80
CA ALA A 298 7.42 -7.93 -25.16
C ALA A 298 6.14 -7.30 -24.57
N ALA A 299 5.02 -8.03 -24.58
CA ALA A 299 3.76 -7.59 -23.97
C ALA A 299 3.89 -7.42 -22.46
N GLY A 300 4.51 -8.38 -21.75
CA GLY A 300 4.76 -8.28 -20.32
C GLY A 300 5.63 -7.07 -19.96
N VAL A 301 6.71 -6.87 -20.72
CA VAL A 301 7.59 -5.69 -20.57
C VAL A 301 6.82 -4.40 -20.84
N ALA A 302 5.99 -4.35 -21.89
CA ALA A 302 5.19 -3.17 -22.22
C ALA A 302 4.23 -2.79 -21.07
N GLY A 303 3.50 -3.75 -20.49
CA GLY A 303 2.64 -3.50 -19.32
C GLY A 303 3.43 -3.00 -18.12
N ARG A 304 4.64 -3.51 -17.90
CA ARG A 304 5.54 -3.06 -16.82
C ARG A 304 6.06 -1.63 -17.07
N VAL A 305 6.41 -1.29 -18.33
CA VAL A 305 6.81 0.08 -18.75
C VAL A 305 5.68 1.08 -18.51
N VAL A 306 4.45 0.71 -18.85
CA VAL A 306 3.26 1.54 -18.58
C VAL A 306 3.15 1.85 -17.10
N SER A 307 3.24 0.83 -16.25
CA SER A 307 3.21 1.00 -14.80
C SER A 307 4.36 1.89 -14.31
N ALA A 308 5.61 1.61 -14.71
CA ALA A 308 6.78 2.37 -14.28
C ALA A 308 6.66 3.86 -14.66
N ARG A 309 6.24 4.17 -15.89
CA ARG A 309 6.03 5.57 -16.32
C ARG A 309 4.94 6.27 -15.51
N ARG A 310 3.86 5.54 -15.20
CA ARG A 310 2.72 6.12 -14.47
C ARG A 310 3.04 6.37 -13.00
N THR A 311 3.86 5.52 -12.39
CA THR A 311 4.15 5.57 -10.95
C THR A 311 5.53 6.15 -10.62
N GLY A 312 6.24 6.71 -11.61
CA GLY A 312 7.57 7.30 -11.42
C GLY A 312 8.66 6.27 -11.12
N GLY A 313 8.43 5.00 -11.49
CA GLY A 313 9.40 3.93 -11.31
C GLY A 313 10.45 3.84 -12.42
N PRO A 314 11.51 3.04 -12.25
CA PRO A 314 12.59 2.89 -13.22
C PRO A 314 12.14 2.08 -14.44
N VAL A 315 12.03 2.75 -15.57
CA VAL A 315 11.55 2.16 -16.84
C VAL A 315 12.47 1.04 -17.32
N LEU A 316 13.81 1.19 -17.20
CA LEU A 316 14.76 0.19 -17.66
C LEU A 316 14.62 -1.15 -16.92
N ALA A 317 14.28 -1.14 -15.65
CA ALA A 317 14.03 -2.35 -14.87
C ALA A 317 12.84 -3.18 -15.41
N SER A 318 12.00 -2.58 -16.27
CA SER A 318 10.87 -3.29 -16.89
C SER A 318 11.32 -4.43 -17.82
N ALA A 319 12.50 -4.35 -18.41
CA ALA A 319 13.04 -5.43 -19.23
C ALA A 319 13.29 -6.72 -18.42
N ALA A 320 13.58 -6.57 -17.12
CA ALA A 320 13.76 -7.69 -16.20
C ALA A 320 12.43 -8.23 -15.61
N HIS A 321 11.27 -7.84 -16.17
CA HIS A 321 9.95 -8.26 -15.65
C HIS A 321 9.81 -9.77 -15.41
N PRO A 322 10.28 -10.68 -16.29
CA PRO A 322 10.23 -12.11 -16.01
C PRO A 322 11.03 -12.53 -14.76
N VAL A 323 12.19 -11.91 -14.56
CA VAL A 323 13.02 -12.12 -13.38
C VAL A 323 12.28 -11.62 -12.13
N SER A 324 11.66 -10.44 -12.23
CA SER A 324 10.84 -9.86 -11.16
C SER A 324 9.72 -10.81 -10.71
N VAL A 325 8.99 -11.38 -11.67
CA VAL A 325 7.91 -12.35 -11.37
C VAL A 325 8.46 -13.65 -10.79
N ALA A 326 9.57 -14.16 -11.32
CA ALA A 326 10.22 -15.36 -10.78
C ALA A 326 10.67 -15.14 -9.31
N LEU A 327 11.30 -13.98 -9.02
CA LEU A 327 11.68 -13.60 -7.65
C LEU A 327 10.45 -13.49 -6.73
N LEU A 328 9.36 -12.90 -7.18
CA LEU A 328 8.11 -12.84 -6.41
C LEU A 328 7.59 -14.25 -6.07
N CYS A 329 7.60 -15.18 -7.04
CA CYS A 329 7.19 -16.56 -6.80
C CYS A 329 8.11 -17.28 -5.80
N LEU A 330 9.42 -17.05 -5.86
CA LEU A 330 10.39 -17.62 -4.91
C LEU A 330 10.18 -17.04 -3.50
N LEU A 331 10.01 -15.73 -3.38
CA LEU A 331 9.73 -15.07 -2.10
C LEU A 331 8.40 -15.55 -1.50
N ALA A 332 7.36 -15.73 -2.30
CA ALA A 332 6.09 -16.28 -1.85
C ALA A 332 6.21 -17.74 -1.40
N GLY A 333 7.02 -18.55 -2.09
CA GLY A 333 7.35 -19.92 -1.67
C GLY A 333 8.07 -19.95 -0.32
N ARG A 334 9.09 -19.08 -0.13
CA ARG A 334 9.79 -18.91 1.14
C ARG A 334 8.84 -18.48 2.26
N SER A 335 8.01 -17.47 2.02
CA SER A 335 7.04 -16.95 2.98
C SER A 335 6.05 -18.03 3.45
N ARG A 336 5.56 -18.88 2.53
CA ARG A 336 4.69 -20.01 2.85
C ARG A 336 5.38 -21.06 3.71
N LEU A 337 6.62 -21.37 3.39
CA LEU A 337 7.40 -22.33 4.17
C LEU A 337 7.65 -21.81 5.60
N GLN A 338 7.96 -20.54 5.75
CA GLN A 338 8.12 -19.91 7.06
C GLN A 338 6.80 -19.87 7.84
N HIS A 339 5.69 -19.54 7.16
CA HIS A 339 4.36 -19.58 7.78
C HIS A 339 4.00 -20.99 8.28
N ALA A 340 4.20 -22.01 7.45
CA ALA A 340 3.94 -23.41 7.83
C ALA A 340 4.79 -23.90 9.00
N ARG A 341 5.96 -23.29 9.22
CA ARG A 341 6.85 -23.58 10.35
C ARG A 341 6.56 -22.74 11.60
N GLY A 342 5.60 -21.83 11.56
CA GLY A 342 5.34 -20.86 12.65
C GLY A 342 6.51 -19.91 12.90
N ALA A 343 7.37 -19.66 11.89
CA ALA A 343 8.59 -18.88 12.02
C ALA A 343 8.44 -17.42 11.53
N LEU A 344 7.21 -17.00 11.23
CA LEU A 344 6.97 -15.62 10.82
C LEU A 344 6.97 -14.68 12.03
N SER A 345 7.75 -13.62 11.92
CA SER A 345 7.76 -12.54 12.90
C SER A 345 7.88 -11.18 12.19
N TRP A 346 7.41 -10.14 12.84
CA TRP A 346 7.57 -8.77 12.37
C TRP A 346 7.78 -7.82 13.55
N LYS A 347 8.87 -7.06 13.53
CA LYS A 347 9.23 -6.11 14.60
C LYS A 347 9.14 -6.75 16.00
N GLY A 348 9.72 -7.95 16.14
CA GLY A 348 9.79 -8.69 17.39
C GLY A 348 8.49 -9.36 17.86
N ARG A 349 7.43 -9.38 17.03
CA ARG A 349 6.17 -10.08 17.33
C ARG A 349 5.94 -11.22 16.36
N SER A 350 5.46 -12.36 16.84
CA SER A 350 5.00 -13.50 16.02
C SER A 350 3.75 -13.11 15.23
N LEU A 351 3.64 -13.61 13.98
CA LEU A 351 2.50 -13.39 13.08
C LEU A 351 1.69 -14.66 12.92
#